data_5e9966058177fc492c0638a9b5ea36d7
#
_entry.id   5e9966058177fc492c0638a9b5ea36d7
#
_cell.length_a   1.000
_cell.length_b   1.000
_cell.length_c   1.000
_cell.angle_alpha   90.00
_cell.angle_beta   90.00
_cell.angle_gamma   90.00
#
_symmetry.space_group_name_H-M   'P 1'
#
loop_
_entity.id
_entity.type
_entity.pdbx_description
1 polymer ?
#
loop_
_entity_poly.entity_id
_entity_poly.type
_entity_poly.pdbx_seq_one_letter_code
_entity_poly.pdbx_strand_id
1 'polypeptide(L)' 'MIEVDSQIKMIIANLNDKLASITNECYKDKAYAGYIDEKLKSIEWDIKVLRHRVNKALEEKNEIN' A
#
# COMPACT_ATOMS: atom_id res chain seq x y z
N MET A 1 -1.66 14.84 16.87
CA MET A 1 -1.40 14.39 15.48
C MET A 1 -0.42 13.23 15.50
N ILE A 2 -0.70 12.19 14.71
CA ILE A 2 0.16 11.01 14.64
C ILE A 2 1.23 11.24 13.58
N GLU A 3 2.49 11.05 13.96
CA GLU A 3 3.57 11.15 12.99
C GLU A 3 3.61 9.92 12.09
N VAL A 4 3.74 10.17 10.80
CA VAL A 4 3.89 9.10 9.81
C VAL A 4 5.39 8.92 9.56
N ASP A 5 5.93 7.77 9.95
CA ASP A 5 7.36 7.53 9.82
C ASP A 5 7.77 7.24 8.36
N SER A 6 9.09 7.16 8.12
CA SER A 6 9.61 6.95 6.78
C SER A 6 9.21 5.60 6.19
N GLN A 7 9.03 4.58 7.03
CA GLN A 7 8.62 3.26 6.54
C GLN A 7 7.19 3.25 6.04
N ILE A 8 6.31 3.94 6.75
CA ILE A 8 4.91 4.10 6.30
C ILE A 8 4.89 4.84 4.97
N LYS A 9 5.66 5.91 4.85
CA LYS A 9 5.75 6.68 3.59
C LYS A 9 6.25 5.83 2.44
N MET A 10 7.24 4.96 2.69
CA MET A 10 7.77 4.07 1.67
C MET A 10 6.72 3.06 1.18
N ILE A 11 5.96 2.49 2.11
CA ILE A 11 4.90 1.55 1.75
C ILE A 11 3.85 2.23 0.88
N ILE A 12 3.46 3.45 1.25
CA ILE A 12 2.50 4.23 0.48
C ILE A 12 3.03 4.53 -0.92
N ALA A 13 4.31 4.90 -1.04
CA ALA A 13 4.93 5.14 -2.34
C ALA A 13 4.92 3.88 -3.21
N ASN A 14 5.21 2.71 -2.61
CA ASN A 14 5.13 1.44 -3.32
C ASN A 14 3.72 1.13 -3.80
N LEU A 15 2.73 1.41 -2.96
CA LEU A 15 1.32 1.23 -3.34
C LEU A 15 0.96 2.10 -4.54
N ASN A 16 1.38 3.36 -4.53
CA ASN A 16 1.13 4.28 -5.64
C ASN A 16 1.76 3.75 -6.93
N ASP A 17 2.99 3.24 -6.87
CA ASP A 17 3.67 2.69 -8.02
C ASP A 17 2.93 1.48 -8.58
N LYS A 18 2.44 0.60 -7.71
CA LYS A 18 1.68 -0.58 -8.12
C LYS A 18 0.36 -0.20 -8.75
N LEU A 19 -0.34 0.79 -8.18
CA LEU A 19 -1.58 1.29 -8.76
C LEU A 19 -1.34 1.92 -10.13
N ALA A 20 -0.25 2.67 -10.29
CA ALA A 20 0.12 3.23 -11.58
C ALA A 20 0.37 2.13 -12.62
N SER A 21 1.03 1.04 -12.21
CA SER A 21 1.25 -0.10 -13.09
C SER A 21 -0.05 -0.74 -13.56
N ILE A 22 -1.02 -0.88 -12.65
CA ILE A 22 -2.34 -1.40 -12.98
C ILE A 22 -3.05 -0.47 -13.95
N THR A 23 -3.00 0.83 -13.68
CA THR A 23 -3.62 1.83 -14.55
C THR A 23 -3.04 1.74 -15.97
N ASN A 24 -1.71 1.67 -16.08
CA ASN A 24 -1.05 1.56 -17.37
C ASN A 24 -1.45 0.28 -18.10
N GLU A 25 -1.59 -0.83 -17.37
CA GLU A 25 -2.02 -2.08 -17.98
C GLU A 25 -3.43 -1.98 -18.53
N CYS A 26 -4.34 -1.31 -17.80
CA CYS A 26 -5.73 -1.17 -18.21
C CYS A 26 -5.90 -0.36 -19.49
N TYR A 27 -4.96 0.54 -19.79
CA TYR A 27 -5.03 1.37 -20.99
C TYR A 27 -4.39 0.73 -22.23
N LYS A 28 -3.84 -0.45 -22.10
CA LYS A 28 -3.31 -1.18 -23.25
C LYS A 28 -4.46 -1.76 -24.08
N ASP A 29 -4.24 -1.92 -25.38
CA ASP A 29 -5.24 -2.53 -26.26
C ASP A 29 -5.63 -3.93 -25.80
N LYS A 30 -4.66 -4.67 -25.28
CA LYS A 30 -4.90 -6.01 -24.73
C LYS A 30 -4.38 -6.04 -23.28
N ALA A 31 -5.23 -5.64 -22.35
CA ALA A 31 -4.88 -5.69 -20.94
C ALA A 31 -4.83 -7.14 -20.44
N TYR A 32 -3.81 -7.48 -19.68
CA TYR A 32 -3.61 -8.83 -19.18
C TYR A 32 -4.12 -8.94 -17.74
N ALA A 33 -5.25 -9.64 -17.57
CA ALA A 33 -5.90 -9.76 -16.27
C ALA A 33 -5.01 -10.46 -15.23
N GLY A 34 -4.19 -11.43 -15.66
CA GLY A 34 -3.27 -12.10 -14.74
C GLY A 34 -2.25 -11.16 -14.13
N TYR A 35 -1.74 -10.22 -14.91
CA TYR A 35 -0.83 -9.20 -14.42
C TYR A 35 -1.50 -8.32 -13.35
N ILE A 36 -2.74 -7.90 -13.64
CA ILE A 36 -3.51 -7.08 -12.71
C ILE A 36 -3.77 -7.85 -11.42
N ASP A 37 -4.14 -9.13 -11.52
CA ASP A 37 -4.40 -9.98 -10.36
C ASP A 37 -3.17 -10.10 -9.47
N GLU A 38 -2.00 -10.34 -10.07
CA GLU A 38 -0.76 -10.43 -9.29
C GLU A 38 -0.42 -9.13 -8.58
N LYS A 39 -0.62 -8.00 -9.27
CA LYS A 39 -0.38 -6.70 -8.65
C LYS A 39 -1.35 -6.45 -7.50
N LEU A 40 -2.60 -6.85 -7.66
CA LEU A 40 -3.59 -6.71 -6.59
C LEU A 40 -3.23 -7.54 -5.36
N LYS A 41 -2.73 -8.76 -5.56
CA LYS A 41 -2.27 -9.59 -4.44
C LYS A 41 -1.12 -8.92 -3.69
N SER A 42 -0.19 -8.34 -4.43
CA SER A 42 0.93 -7.61 -3.83
C SER A 42 0.44 -6.38 -3.06
N ILE A 43 -0.55 -5.68 -3.61
CA ILE A 43 -1.16 -4.52 -2.93
C ILE A 43 -1.85 -4.95 -1.64
N GLU A 44 -2.58 -6.07 -1.67
CA GLU A 44 -3.23 -6.60 -0.47
C GLU A 44 -2.22 -6.86 0.65
N TRP A 45 -1.08 -7.43 0.31
CA TRP A 45 0.00 -7.66 1.27
C TRP A 45 0.54 -6.35 1.84
N ASP A 46 0.80 -5.38 0.96
CA ASP A 46 1.29 -4.07 1.40
C ASP A 46 0.30 -3.38 2.32
N ILE A 47 -1.01 -3.50 2.03
CA ILE A 47 -2.04 -2.93 2.88
C ILE A 47 -2.03 -3.57 4.26
N LYS A 48 -1.85 -4.87 4.34
CA LYS A 48 -1.75 -5.57 5.63
C LYS A 48 -0.59 -5.04 6.46
N VAL A 49 0.58 -4.94 5.84
CA VAL A 49 1.77 -4.43 6.52
C VAL A 49 1.56 -2.98 6.95
N LEU A 50 0.99 -2.17 6.06
CA LEU A 50 0.74 -0.77 6.34
C LEU A 50 -0.22 -0.60 7.52
N ARG A 51 -1.31 -1.35 7.53
CA ARG A 51 -2.28 -1.28 8.63
C ARG A 51 -1.66 -1.68 9.96
N HIS A 52 -0.80 -2.71 9.93
CA HIS A 52 -0.11 -3.14 11.15
C HIS A 52 0.74 -2.00 11.71
N ARG A 53 1.49 -1.31 10.87
CA ARG A 53 2.35 -0.21 11.30
C ARG A 53 1.55 0.99 11.80
N VAL A 54 0.46 1.31 11.11
CA VAL A 54 -0.41 2.41 11.53
C VAL A 54 -1.07 2.08 12.86
N ASN A 55 -1.57 0.86 13.03
CA ASN A 55 -2.18 0.43 14.28
C ASN A 55 -1.20 0.49 15.44
N LYS A 56 0.04 0.10 15.18
CA LYS A 56 1.08 0.15 16.20
C LYS A 56 1.38 1.59 16.62
N ALA A 57 1.43 2.50 15.67
CA ALA A 57 1.63 3.91 15.97
C ALA A 57 0.46 4.48 16.78
N LEU A 58 -0.77 4.07 16.46
CA LEU A 58 -1.95 4.47 17.22
C LEU A 58 -1.92 3.94 18.65
N GLU A 59 -1.50 2.69 18.83
CA GLU A 59 -1.38 2.09 20.18
C GLU A 59 -0.35 2.82 21.01
N GLU A 60 0.82 3.12 20.45
CA GLU A 60 1.86 3.87 21.14
C GLU A 60 1.37 5.23 21.60
N LYS A 61 0.60 5.91 20.75
CA LYS A 61 0.02 7.20 21.10
C LYS A 61 -0.98 7.07 22.24
N ASN A 62 -1.78 6.02 22.24
CA ASN A 62 -2.77 5.79 23.29
C ASN A 62 -2.10 5.45 24.62
N GLU A 63 -0.99 4.75 24.61
CA GLU A 63 -0.26 4.40 25.82
C GLU A 63 0.33 5.63 26.51
N ILE A 64 0.70 6.63 25.76
CA ILE A 64 1.29 7.87 26.30
C ILE A 64 0.25 8.68 27.05
N ASN A 65 -1.01 8.56 26.68
CA ASN A 65 -2.08 9.25 27.35
C ASN A 65 -2.46 8.55 28.66
#